data_b1b91677cd0479c5a1523db8db746d8d
#
_entry.id   b1b91677cd0479c5a1523db8db746d8d
#
_cell.length_a   1.000
_cell.length_b   1.000
_cell.length_c   1.000
_cell.angle_alpha   90.00
_cell.angle_beta   90.00
_cell.angle_gamma   90.00
#
_symmetry.space_group_name_H-M   'P 1'
#
loop_
_entity.id
_entity.type
_entity.pdbx_description
1 polymer ?
#
loop_
_entity_poly.entity_id
_entity_poly.type
_entity_poly.pdbx_seq_one_letter_code
_entity_poly.pdbx_strand_id
1 'polypeptide(L)'
;MTIPTGAGEIVENHIQLQSKTGALERPWVTAPNSGAHAPQEVEMRLYEFAPTRSIRARWALQELGVDFEPITVNLMRGENHLPEFLQLNPAGKVPVLVDGDLVLTESIAIVVYLAEKYRDKALLPTDPLQRAELNRWLLFTATELEQPLWRIARHTFLYPERDRLPADVTLAGNEFRSMAAIMEQHMQQRQFVVGSVVTVADFVLAYTLDWGNEAGLLGHCPKLLAYMEEMYRRPHAPPRIAAALRSVMA
;
A
#
# COMPACT_ATOMS: atom_id res chain seq x y z
N MET A 1 10.31 21.73 -13.68
CA MET A 1 10.77 20.34 -13.89
C MET A 1 9.56 19.56 -14.34
N THR A 2 9.50 19.28 -15.62
CA THR A 2 8.35 18.72 -16.32
C THR A 2 8.20 17.23 -15.98
N ILE A 3 7.10 16.85 -15.33
CA ILE A 3 6.71 15.45 -15.16
C ILE A 3 6.31 14.92 -16.54
N PRO A 4 6.69 13.69 -16.94
CA PRO A 4 6.36 13.16 -18.26
C PRO A 4 4.84 13.07 -18.41
N THR A 5 4.32 13.68 -19.48
CA THR A 5 2.90 13.78 -19.87
C THR A 5 2.25 12.45 -20.31
N GLY A 6 2.96 11.32 -20.18
CA GLY A 6 2.46 10.03 -20.68
C GLY A 6 1.41 9.31 -19.83
N ALA A 7 1.26 9.64 -18.54
CA ALA A 7 0.35 8.91 -17.66
C ALA A 7 -1.13 9.33 -17.81
N GLY A 8 -1.39 10.59 -18.19
CA GLY A 8 -2.75 11.10 -18.40
C GLY A 8 -3.43 10.55 -19.65
N GLU A 9 -2.71 10.45 -20.75
CA GLU A 9 -3.24 9.93 -22.03
C GLU A 9 -3.57 8.43 -21.97
N ILE A 10 -2.88 7.66 -21.13
CA ILE A 10 -3.14 6.23 -20.95
C ILE A 10 -4.47 5.98 -20.26
N VAL A 11 -4.86 6.84 -19.31
CA VAL A 11 -6.12 6.69 -18.57
C VAL A 11 -7.33 7.07 -19.43
N GLU A 12 -7.25 8.10 -20.25
CA GLU A 12 -8.38 8.53 -21.11
C GLU A 12 -8.65 7.55 -22.26
N ASN A 13 -7.60 6.96 -22.87
CA ASN A 13 -7.76 5.99 -23.95
C ASN A 13 -8.30 4.64 -23.47
N HIS A 14 -8.19 4.29 -22.18
CA HIS A 14 -8.69 3.01 -21.65
C HIS A 14 -10.18 3.03 -21.30
N ILE A 15 -10.77 4.20 -21.02
CA ILE A 15 -12.22 4.31 -20.74
C ILE A 15 -13.06 4.08 -22.02
N GLN A 16 -12.52 4.31 -23.19
CA GLN A 16 -13.23 4.09 -24.47
C GLN A 16 -13.13 2.67 -25.05
N LEU A 17 -12.28 1.79 -24.49
CA LEU A 17 -12.05 0.42 -25.00
C LEU A 17 -12.97 -0.65 -24.36
N GLN A 18 -13.90 -0.30 -23.51
CA GLN A 18 -14.77 -1.26 -22.78
C GLN A 18 -15.94 -1.87 -23.59
N SER A 19 -15.95 -1.79 -24.92
CA SER A 19 -17.07 -2.35 -25.71
C SER A 19 -16.72 -3.61 -26.53
N LYS A 20 -15.59 -4.28 -26.28
CA LYS A 20 -15.29 -5.57 -26.93
C LYS A 20 -15.03 -6.67 -25.89
N THR A 21 -16.11 -7.36 -25.54
CA THR A 21 -16.13 -8.53 -24.69
C THR A 21 -15.49 -9.74 -25.37
N GLY A 22 -14.21 -10.01 -25.04
CA GLY A 22 -13.63 -11.34 -25.16
C GLY A 22 -13.56 -11.91 -23.73
N ALA A 23 -14.11 -13.10 -23.51
CA ALA A 23 -14.00 -13.80 -22.23
C ALA A 23 -12.53 -14.11 -21.93
N LEU A 24 -11.91 -13.29 -21.08
CA LEU A 24 -10.59 -13.57 -20.52
C LEU A 24 -10.76 -14.62 -19.42
N GLU A 25 -10.08 -15.75 -19.55
CA GLU A 25 -9.95 -16.72 -18.46
C GLU A 25 -9.38 -16.01 -17.23
N ARG A 26 -10.11 -16.04 -16.11
CA ARG A 26 -9.81 -15.30 -14.89
C ARG A 26 -9.31 -16.30 -13.84
N PRO A 27 -8.01 -16.31 -13.52
CA PRO A 27 -7.42 -17.34 -12.67
C PRO A 27 -7.90 -17.36 -11.21
N TRP A 28 -8.71 -16.38 -10.78
CA TRP A 28 -9.15 -16.24 -9.38
C TRP A 28 -10.67 -16.49 -9.17
N VAL A 29 -11.40 -16.89 -10.20
CA VAL A 29 -12.79 -17.36 -10.10
C VAL A 29 -12.76 -18.90 -10.06
N THR A 30 -12.41 -19.49 -8.94
CA THR A 30 -12.64 -20.92 -8.72
C THR A 30 -13.92 -21.10 -7.93
N ALA A 31 -14.92 -21.75 -8.56
CA ALA A 31 -16.08 -22.28 -7.86
C ALA A 31 -15.62 -23.33 -6.82
N PRO A 32 -16.33 -23.50 -5.68
CA PRO A 32 -15.96 -24.50 -4.70
C PRO A 32 -16.01 -25.90 -5.35
N ASN A 33 -14.86 -26.55 -5.43
CA ASN A 33 -14.72 -27.86 -6.04
C ASN A 33 -15.04 -28.93 -5.01
N SER A 34 -16.07 -29.73 -5.29
CA SER A 34 -16.45 -30.90 -4.51
C SER A 34 -15.53 -32.08 -4.83
N GLY A 35 -14.67 -32.46 -3.89
CA GLY A 35 -14.15 -33.81 -3.73
C GLY A 35 -13.04 -34.26 -4.68
N ALA A 36 -11.77 -34.05 -4.28
CA ALA A 36 -10.61 -34.95 -4.47
C ALA A 36 -9.48 -34.39 -3.60
N HIS A 37 -8.58 -35.21 -3.06
CA HIS A 37 -7.40 -34.77 -2.32
C HIS A 37 -6.59 -33.79 -3.17
N ALA A 38 -6.82 -32.49 -2.97
CA ALA A 38 -6.09 -31.40 -3.58
C ALA A 38 -4.82 -31.13 -2.76
N PRO A 39 -3.72 -30.62 -3.38
CA PRO A 39 -2.58 -30.06 -2.65
C PRO A 39 -3.13 -29.05 -1.64
N GLN A 40 -2.51 -28.93 -0.45
CA GLN A 40 -2.94 -27.99 0.60
C GLN A 40 -3.21 -26.63 -0.05
N GLU A 41 -4.49 -26.24 -0.11
CA GLU A 41 -4.88 -24.92 -0.60
C GLU A 41 -4.18 -23.92 0.31
N VAL A 42 -3.43 -23.00 -0.29
CA VAL A 42 -2.84 -21.89 0.44
C VAL A 42 -4.01 -21.10 1.02
N GLU A 43 -4.20 -21.23 2.33
CA GLU A 43 -5.38 -20.72 3.04
C GLU A 43 -5.47 -19.19 2.98
N MET A 44 -4.32 -18.52 2.72
CA MET A 44 -4.19 -17.08 2.72
C MET A 44 -3.97 -16.52 1.31
N ARG A 45 -4.78 -15.55 0.89
CA ARG A 45 -4.71 -14.88 -0.41
C ARG A 45 -4.61 -13.38 -0.22
N LEU A 46 -3.71 -12.74 -0.98
CA LEU A 46 -3.56 -11.28 -1.00
C LEU A 46 -3.95 -10.75 -2.39
N TYR A 47 -5.09 -10.09 -2.46
CA TYR A 47 -5.51 -9.34 -3.65
C TYR A 47 -4.79 -8.00 -3.64
N GLU A 48 -3.96 -7.76 -4.65
CA GLU A 48 -3.03 -6.66 -4.65
C GLU A 48 -2.79 -6.06 -6.03
N PHE A 49 -2.23 -4.86 -6.04
CA PHE A 49 -1.68 -4.23 -7.22
C PHE A 49 -0.52 -3.32 -6.79
N ALA A 50 0.69 -3.60 -7.25
CA ALA A 50 1.81 -2.71 -7.07
C ALA A 50 1.72 -1.54 -8.08
N PRO A 51 2.05 -0.34 -7.70
CA PRO A 51 2.72 0.14 -6.47
C PRO A 51 1.79 0.72 -5.40
N THR A 52 0.62 0.16 -5.20
CA THR A 52 -0.35 0.67 -4.23
C THR A 52 0.02 0.32 -2.78
N ARG A 53 -0.86 0.69 -1.84
CA ARG A 53 -0.76 0.30 -0.42
C ARG A 53 -0.73 -1.21 -0.17
N SER A 54 -0.96 -2.03 -1.20
CA SER A 54 -0.77 -3.48 -1.15
C SER A 54 0.67 -3.87 -0.77
N ILE A 55 1.65 -3.01 -1.09
CA ILE A 55 3.05 -3.17 -0.69
C ILE A 55 3.19 -3.39 0.83
N ARG A 56 2.41 -2.70 1.66
CA ARG A 56 2.43 -2.83 3.13
C ARG A 56 2.07 -4.25 3.58
N ALA A 57 0.96 -4.77 3.06
CA ALA A 57 0.47 -6.12 3.39
C ALA A 57 1.44 -7.19 2.89
N ARG A 58 1.92 -7.06 1.65
CA ARG A 58 2.95 -7.96 1.10
C ARG A 58 4.21 -7.96 1.95
N TRP A 59 4.70 -6.78 2.36
CA TRP A 59 5.88 -6.66 3.20
C TRP A 59 5.71 -7.40 4.52
N ALA A 60 4.59 -7.19 5.21
CA ALA A 60 4.30 -7.87 6.46
C ALA A 60 4.29 -9.40 6.28
N LEU A 61 3.63 -9.92 5.23
CA LEU A 61 3.61 -11.36 4.94
C LEU A 61 5.01 -11.92 4.70
N GLN A 62 5.84 -11.21 3.93
CA GLN A 62 7.21 -11.63 3.63
C GLN A 62 8.12 -11.59 4.87
N GLU A 63 8.02 -10.57 5.73
CA GLU A 63 8.77 -10.48 7.00
C GLU A 63 8.34 -11.56 8.01
N LEU A 64 7.07 -11.94 7.99
CA LEU A 64 6.54 -13.02 8.81
C LEU A 64 6.97 -14.40 8.30
N GLY A 65 7.40 -14.51 7.03
CA GLY A 65 7.69 -15.78 6.38
C GLY A 65 6.43 -16.64 6.19
N VAL A 66 5.28 -16.00 5.95
CA VAL A 66 3.99 -16.68 5.76
C VAL A 66 3.78 -16.93 4.26
N ASP A 67 3.41 -18.16 3.93
CA ASP A 67 3.01 -18.52 2.57
C ASP A 67 1.63 -17.92 2.26
N PHE A 68 1.51 -17.30 1.10
CA PHE A 68 0.26 -16.73 0.61
C PHE A 68 0.20 -16.76 -0.91
N GLU A 69 -0.99 -16.81 -1.45
CA GLU A 69 -1.26 -16.69 -2.89
C GLU A 69 -1.42 -15.21 -3.25
N PRO A 70 -0.50 -14.61 -4.05
CA PRO A 70 -0.67 -13.26 -4.54
C PRO A 70 -1.62 -13.25 -5.75
N ILE A 71 -2.72 -12.47 -5.66
CA ILE A 71 -3.68 -12.31 -6.74
C ILE A 71 -3.62 -10.86 -7.25
N THR A 72 -3.15 -10.68 -8.47
CA THR A 72 -3.08 -9.35 -9.08
C THR A 72 -4.46 -8.88 -9.51
N VAL A 73 -4.87 -7.71 -9.02
CA VAL A 73 -6.08 -7.00 -9.45
C VAL A 73 -5.63 -5.78 -10.25
N ASN A 74 -5.66 -5.87 -11.57
CA ASN A 74 -5.12 -4.81 -12.43
C ASN A 74 -6.03 -3.58 -12.43
N LEU A 75 -5.63 -2.55 -11.65
CA LEU A 75 -6.38 -1.30 -11.53
C LEU A 75 -6.43 -0.51 -12.85
N MET A 76 -5.39 -0.66 -13.70
CA MET A 76 -5.35 0.02 -15.01
C MET A 76 -6.37 -0.55 -15.99
N ARG A 77 -6.80 -1.79 -15.76
CA ARG A 77 -7.87 -2.46 -16.53
C ARG A 77 -9.23 -2.39 -15.86
N GLY A 78 -9.34 -1.71 -14.71
CA GLY A 78 -10.58 -1.59 -13.97
C GLY A 78 -11.06 -2.90 -13.32
N GLU A 79 -10.18 -3.88 -13.11
CA GLU A 79 -10.55 -5.18 -12.52
C GLU A 79 -11.09 -5.05 -11.09
N ASN A 80 -10.71 -3.99 -10.39
CA ASN A 80 -11.24 -3.64 -9.07
C ASN A 80 -12.73 -3.21 -9.07
N HIS A 81 -13.33 -2.99 -10.24
CA HIS A 81 -14.75 -2.68 -10.41
C HIS A 81 -15.57 -3.86 -10.93
N LEU A 82 -14.95 -5.02 -11.11
CA LEU A 82 -15.67 -6.23 -11.47
C LEU A 82 -16.55 -6.72 -10.32
N PRO A 83 -17.77 -7.24 -10.61
CA PRO A 83 -18.71 -7.70 -9.58
C PRO A 83 -18.07 -8.66 -8.57
N GLU A 84 -17.20 -9.55 -9.03
CA GLU A 84 -16.53 -10.57 -8.20
C GLU A 84 -15.58 -9.92 -7.19
N PHE A 85 -14.83 -8.88 -7.60
CA PHE A 85 -13.95 -8.17 -6.68
C PHE A 85 -14.75 -7.27 -5.72
N LEU A 86 -15.84 -6.65 -6.20
CA LEU A 86 -16.70 -5.82 -5.36
C LEU A 86 -17.43 -6.61 -4.27
N GLN A 87 -17.59 -7.94 -4.41
CA GLN A 87 -18.07 -8.81 -3.33
C GLN A 87 -17.05 -8.91 -2.19
N LEU A 88 -15.74 -8.87 -2.51
CA LEU A 88 -14.67 -8.86 -1.50
C LEU A 88 -14.46 -7.48 -0.89
N ASN A 89 -14.50 -6.44 -1.72
CA ASN A 89 -14.36 -5.05 -1.28
C ASN A 89 -15.27 -4.11 -2.06
N PRO A 90 -16.44 -3.76 -1.52
CA PRO A 90 -17.36 -2.82 -2.18
C PRO A 90 -16.78 -1.43 -2.49
N ALA A 91 -15.68 -1.04 -1.82
CA ALA A 91 -14.98 0.20 -2.10
C ALA A 91 -14.10 0.14 -3.38
N GLY A 92 -13.94 -1.05 -4.00
CA GLY A 92 -13.14 -1.23 -5.20
C GLY A 92 -11.66 -0.91 -5.00
N LYS A 93 -11.09 -1.19 -3.83
CA LYS A 93 -9.70 -0.86 -3.48
C LYS A 93 -8.89 -2.09 -3.09
N VAL A 94 -7.60 -2.06 -3.39
CA VAL A 94 -6.61 -3.01 -2.90
C VAL A 94 -5.74 -2.37 -1.81
N PRO A 95 -5.15 -3.16 -0.89
CA PRO A 95 -5.20 -4.61 -0.78
C PRO A 95 -6.50 -5.15 -0.17
N VAL A 96 -6.77 -6.44 -0.44
CA VAL A 96 -7.70 -7.26 0.33
C VAL A 96 -6.96 -8.54 0.73
N LEU A 97 -7.02 -8.88 2.01
CA LEU A 97 -6.55 -10.17 2.53
C LEU A 97 -7.73 -11.09 2.70
N VAL A 98 -7.61 -12.33 2.21
CA VAL A 98 -8.52 -13.42 2.52
C VAL A 98 -7.74 -14.47 3.30
N ASP A 99 -8.24 -14.87 4.47
CA ASP A 99 -7.63 -15.84 5.37
C ASP A 99 -8.74 -16.77 5.90
N GLY A 100 -8.89 -17.93 5.26
CA GLY A 100 -10.09 -18.77 5.46
C GLY A 100 -11.37 -17.99 5.14
N ASP A 101 -12.26 -17.90 6.13
CA ASP A 101 -13.53 -17.15 6.00
C ASP A 101 -13.39 -15.64 6.22
N LEU A 102 -12.22 -15.17 6.71
CA LEU A 102 -12.00 -13.76 6.93
C LEU A 102 -11.66 -13.03 5.62
N VAL A 103 -12.43 -12.01 5.31
CA VAL A 103 -12.10 -11.03 4.26
C VAL A 103 -11.79 -9.70 4.94
N LEU A 104 -10.54 -9.26 4.85
CA LEU A 104 -10.07 -8.05 5.51
C LEU A 104 -9.56 -7.02 4.52
N THR A 105 -10.07 -5.81 4.62
CA THR A 105 -9.65 -4.63 3.86
C THR A 105 -8.83 -3.70 4.77
N GLU A 106 -8.35 -2.57 4.21
CA GLU A 106 -7.49 -1.58 4.85
C GLU A 106 -6.09 -2.12 5.19
N SER A 107 -5.08 -1.62 4.48
CA SER A 107 -3.70 -2.12 4.59
C SER A 107 -3.14 -2.11 6.01
N ILE A 108 -3.52 -1.10 6.83
CA ILE A 108 -3.09 -1.01 8.23
C ILE A 108 -3.77 -2.09 9.07
N ALA A 109 -5.07 -2.32 8.89
CA ALA A 109 -5.78 -3.38 9.58
C ALA A 109 -5.18 -4.76 9.23
N ILE A 110 -4.85 -4.97 7.96
CA ILE A 110 -4.22 -6.22 7.48
C ILE A 110 -2.87 -6.45 8.18
N VAL A 111 -1.97 -5.46 8.20
CA VAL A 111 -0.65 -5.65 8.82
C VAL A 111 -0.73 -5.85 10.33
N VAL A 112 -1.67 -5.20 11.01
CA VAL A 112 -1.93 -5.41 12.44
C VAL A 112 -2.49 -6.80 12.69
N TYR A 113 -3.49 -7.24 11.91
CA TYR A 113 -4.05 -8.59 12.00
C TYR A 113 -2.99 -9.67 11.83
N LEU A 114 -2.16 -9.56 10.78
CA LEU A 114 -1.08 -10.50 10.52
C LEU A 114 -0.09 -10.60 11.69
N ALA A 115 0.31 -9.45 12.24
CA ALA A 115 1.22 -9.42 13.38
C ALA A 115 0.58 -9.90 14.69
N GLU A 116 -0.76 -9.80 14.84
CA GLU A 116 -1.49 -10.43 15.94
C GLU A 116 -1.62 -11.94 15.76
N LYS A 117 -1.87 -12.42 14.53
CA LYS A 117 -1.97 -13.86 14.22
C LYS A 117 -0.62 -14.56 14.44
N TYR A 118 0.49 -13.91 14.08
CA TYR A 118 1.86 -14.45 14.15
C TYR A 118 2.70 -13.74 15.21
N ARG A 119 2.24 -13.77 16.47
CA ARG A 119 2.86 -13.03 17.60
C ARG A 119 4.30 -13.43 17.91
N ASP A 120 4.69 -14.65 17.60
CA ASP A 120 6.05 -15.18 17.75
C ASP A 120 7.09 -14.40 16.92
N LYS A 121 6.66 -13.71 15.86
CA LYS A 121 7.51 -12.89 15.00
C LYS A 121 7.75 -11.47 15.54
N ALA A 122 7.12 -11.10 16.66
CA ALA A 122 7.33 -9.86 17.42
C ALA A 122 7.19 -8.55 16.62
N LEU A 123 6.35 -8.52 15.56
CA LEU A 123 6.07 -7.31 14.78
C LEU A 123 5.12 -6.33 15.48
N LEU A 124 4.59 -6.70 16.65
CA LEU A 124 3.79 -5.85 17.52
C LEU A 124 4.33 -5.86 18.95
N PRO A 125 4.45 -4.71 19.62
CA PRO A 125 4.80 -4.66 21.03
C PRO A 125 3.76 -5.37 21.91
N THR A 126 4.22 -6.06 22.94
CA THR A 126 3.36 -6.66 23.98
C THR A 126 3.06 -5.68 25.11
N ASP A 127 3.97 -4.73 25.35
CA ASP A 127 3.78 -3.68 26.35
C ASP A 127 2.66 -2.71 25.93
N PRO A 128 1.68 -2.42 26.80
CA PRO A 128 0.55 -1.53 26.48
C PRO A 128 0.96 -0.11 26.10
N LEU A 129 2.02 0.43 26.70
CA LEU A 129 2.48 1.79 26.40
C LEU A 129 3.11 1.85 24.99
N GLN A 130 3.95 0.89 24.67
CA GLN A 130 4.51 0.79 23.33
C GLN A 130 3.42 0.47 22.27
N ARG A 131 2.39 -0.29 22.65
CA ARG A 131 1.24 -0.56 21.78
C ARG A 131 0.45 0.73 21.51
N ALA A 132 0.26 1.57 22.51
CA ALA A 132 -0.39 2.87 22.34
C ALA A 132 0.42 3.79 21.42
N GLU A 133 1.74 3.83 21.60
CA GLU A 133 2.65 4.57 20.70
C GLU A 133 2.60 4.03 19.27
N LEU A 134 2.58 2.71 19.06
CA LEU A 134 2.44 2.10 17.75
C LEU A 134 1.14 2.54 17.07
N ASN A 135 0.02 2.45 17.76
CA ASN A 135 -1.29 2.86 17.23
C ASN A 135 -1.30 4.36 16.90
N ARG A 136 -0.71 5.20 17.77
CA ARG A 136 -0.57 6.63 17.50
C ARG A 136 0.16 6.88 16.19
N TRP A 137 1.31 6.25 15.96
CA TRP A 137 2.10 6.50 14.77
C TRP A 137 1.54 5.84 13.51
N LEU A 138 0.83 4.72 13.62
CA LEU A 138 0.05 4.16 12.51
C LEU A 138 -1.04 5.12 12.05
N LEU A 139 -1.81 5.68 13.01
CA LEU A 139 -2.86 6.65 12.72
C LEU A 139 -2.27 7.96 12.18
N PHE A 140 -1.22 8.49 12.82
CA PHE A 140 -0.53 9.70 12.32
C PHE A 140 -0.07 9.52 10.87
N THR A 141 0.53 8.38 10.55
CA THR A 141 0.96 8.09 9.18
C THR A 141 -0.23 8.06 8.22
N ALA A 142 -1.35 7.43 8.61
CA ALA A 142 -2.52 7.30 7.75
C ALA A 142 -3.28 8.62 7.55
N THR A 143 -3.40 9.45 8.60
CA THR A 143 -4.28 10.63 8.58
C THR A 143 -3.53 11.93 8.30
N GLU A 144 -2.27 12.02 8.73
CA GLU A 144 -1.52 13.27 8.62
C GLU A 144 -0.48 13.26 7.48
N LEU A 145 0.22 12.12 7.28
CA LEU A 145 1.21 12.02 6.20
C LEU A 145 0.58 11.56 4.88
N GLU A 146 -0.28 10.57 4.91
CA GLU A 146 -0.80 9.95 3.68
C GLU A 146 -1.92 10.75 3.01
N GLN A 147 -2.78 11.42 3.79
CA GLN A 147 -3.90 12.17 3.21
C GLN A 147 -3.45 13.32 2.28
N PRO A 148 -2.42 14.10 2.61
CA PRO A 148 -1.88 15.08 1.66
C PRO A 148 -1.38 14.44 0.37
N LEU A 149 -0.72 13.28 0.41
CA LEU A 149 -0.25 12.56 -0.78
C LEU A 149 -1.42 12.09 -1.65
N TRP A 150 -2.52 11.62 -1.02
CA TRP A 150 -3.76 11.30 -1.73
C TRP A 150 -4.37 12.50 -2.44
N ARG A 151 -4.40 13.67 -1.79
CA ARG A 151 -4.89 14.91 -2.41
C ARG A 151 -4.05 15.28 -3.61
N ILE A 152 -2.72 15.21 -3.49
CA ILE A 152 -1.81 15.43 -4.61
C ILE A 152 -2.11 14.45 -5.75
N ALA A 153 -2.19 13.14 -5.47
CA ALA A 153 -2.46 12.14 -6.50
C ALA A 153 -3.81 12.37 -7.21
N ARG A 154 -4.87 12.70 -6.45
CA ARG A 154 -6.19 13.00 -7.03
C ARG A 154 -6.14 14.15 -8.00
N HIS A 155 -5.48 15.25 -7.65
CA HIS A 155 -5.46 16.47 -8.43
C HIS A 155 -4.30 16.56 -9.45
N THR A 156 -3.43 15.52 -9.50
CA THR A 156 -2.39 15.41 -10.54
C THR A 156 -2.74 14.44 -11.66
N PHE A 157 -3.25 13.25 -11.31
CA PHE A 157 -3.46 12.21 -12.32
C PHE A 157 -4.72 11.34 -12.14
N LEU A 158 -5.36 11.28 -10.95
CA LEU A 158 -6.52 10.42 -10.75
C LEU A 158 -7.83 11.04 -11.21
N TYR A 159 -8.03 12.34 -11.00
CA TYR A 159 -9.23 13.03 -11.43
C TYR A 159 -9.12 13.44 -12.91
N PRO A 160 -10.25 13.51 -13.64
CA PRO A 160 -10.31 14.17 -14.92
C PRO A 160 -9.75 15.60 -14.82
N GLU A 161 -9.08 16.08 -15.86
CA GLU A 161 -8.35 17.35 -15.82
C GLU A 161 -9.25 18.53 -15.38
N ARG A 162 -10.51 18.56 -15.84
CA ARG A 162 -11.52 19.58 -15.47
C ARG A 162 -11.83 19.65 -13.97
N ASP A 163 -11.57 18.57 -13.23
CA ASP A 163 -11.89 18.44 -11.80
C ASP A 163 -10.64 18.61 -10.93
N ARG A 164 -9.48 18.87 -11.55
CA ARG A 164 -8.20 19.06 -10.84
C ARG A 164 -8.08 20.46 -10.27
N LEU A 165 -7.59 20.56 -9.05
CA LEU A 165 -7.37 21.80 -8.32
C LEU A 165 -5.87 21.99 -8.01
N PRO A 166 -5.08 22.69 -8.85
CA PRO A 166 -3.65 22.89 -8.64
C PRO A 166 -3.33 23.57 -7.29
N ALA A 167 -4.20 24.46 -6.83
CA ALA A 167 -4.04 25.10 -5.52
C ALA A 167 -4.07 24.09 -4.36
N ASP A 168 -4.87 23.03 -4.46
CA ASP A 168 -4.92 21.97 -3.46
C ASP A 168 -3.66 21.13 -3.45
N VAL A 169 -3.03 20.90 -4.61
CA VAL A 169 -1.72 20.22 -4.69
C VAL A 169 -0.65 20.97 -3.91
N THR A 170 -0.64 22.31 -4.02
CA THR A 170 0.31 23.17 -3.30
C THR A 170 0.06 23.12 -1.78
N LEU A 171 -1.20 23.25 -1.35
CA LEU A 171 -1.58 23.18 0.06
C LEU A 171 -1.24 21.82 0.66
N ALA A 172 -1.62 20.74 0.00
CA ALA A 172 -1.31 19.38 0.43
C ALA A 172 0.19 19.12 0.53
N GLY A 173 0.99 19.64 -0.40
CA GLY A 173 2.46 19.55 -0.32
C GLY A 173 3.03 20.25 0.92
N ASN A 174 2.46 21.42 1.31
CA ASN A 174 2.87 22.12 2.52
C ASN A 174 2.45 21.40 3.80
N GLU A 175 1.24 20.86 3.82
CA GLU A 175 0.74 20.02 4.94
C GLU A 175 1.63 18.80 5.14
N PHE A 176 1.94 18.06 4.06
CA PHE A 176 2.86 16.92 4.13
C PHE A 176 4.20 17.31 4.74
N ARG A 177 4.84 18.40 4.26
CA ARG A 177 6.14 18.84 4.78
C ARG A 177 6.09 19.19 6.27
N SER A 178 5.01 19.83 6.71
CA SER A 178 4.80 20.16 8.13
C SER A 178 4.71 18.90 8.99
N MET A 179 3.96 17.90 8.56
CA MET A 179 3.81 16.64 9.29
C MET A 179 5.06 15.76 9.19
N ALA A 180 5.76 15.78 8.04
CA ALA A 180 7.03 15.12 7.89
C ALA A 180 8.11 15.67 8.83
N ALA A 181 8.11 16.98 9.09
CA ALA A 181 9.03 17.60 10.07
C ALA A 181 8.79 17.06 11.51
N ILE A 182 7.54 16.80 11.89
CA ILE A 182 7.21 16.17 13.19
C ILE A 182 7.77 14.75 13.24
N MET A 183 7.57 13.96 12.19
CA MET A 183 8.09 12.60 12.09
C MET A 183 9.63 12.60 12.02
N GLU A 184 10.25 13.54 11.31
CA GLU A 184 11.71 13.75 11.26
C GLU A 184 12.27 13.95 12.67
N GLN A 185 11.63 14.81 13.46
CA GLN A 185 12.02 15.06 14.86
C GLN A 185 11.86 13.79 15.72
N HIS A 186 10.75 13.06 15.58
CA HIS A 186 10.53 11.80 16.30
C HIS A 186 11.63 10.78 16.01
N MET A 187 12.07 10.69 14.76
CA MET A 187 13.05 9.69 14.30
C MET A 187 14.52 10.06 14.58
N GLN A 188 14.85 11.27 15.06
CA GLN A 188 16.24 11.76 15.21
C GLN A 188 17.18 10.79 15.93
N GLN A 189 16.70 10.19 17.03
CA GLN A 189 17.49 9.27 17.84
C GLN A 189 16.93 7.84 17.80
N ARG A 190 16.12 7.52 16.80
CA ARG A 190 15.45 6.24 16.70
C ARG A 190 15.87 5.49 15.44
N GLN A 191 15.96 4.17 15.57
CA GLN A 191 16.15 3.26 14.46
C GLN A 191 14.80 2.81 13.89
N PHE A 192 13.80 2.61 14.77
CA PHE A 192 12.44 2.19 14.42
C PHE A 192 11.42 3.17 14.99
N VAL A 193 10.20 3.14 14.43
CA VAL A 193 9.12 4.05 14.83
C VAL A 193 8.78 3.90 16.32
N VAL A 194 8.78 2.65 16.82
CA VAL A 194 8.50 2.33 18.23
C VAL A 194 9.50 1.31 18.75
N GLY A 195 9.99 1.54 19.95
CA GLY A 195 10.90 0.59 20.59
C GLY A 195 12.26 0.48 19.91
N SER A 196 12.84 -0.72 19.97
CA SER A 196 14.20 -1.04 19.47
C SER A 196 14.22 -2.10 18.37
N VAL A 197 13.05 -2.59 17.95
CA VAL A 197 12.90 -3.61 16.90
C VAL A 197 11.87 -3.15 15.88
N VAL A 198 11.96 -3.69 14.66
CA VAL A 198 10.99 -3.40 13.60
C VAL A 198 9.59 -3.82 14.01
N THR A 199 8.61 -3.01 13.65
CA THR A 199 7.18 -3.25 13.86
C THR A 199 6.40 -3.00 12.57
N VAL A 200 5.10 -3.32 12.57
CA VAL A 200 4.23 -3.00 11.42
C VAL A 200 4.15 -1.50 11.12
N ALA A 201 4.40 -0.63 12.11
CA ALA A 201 4.44 0.81 11.90
C ALA A 201 5.58 1.23 10.96
N ASP A 202 6.68 0.49 10.98
CA ASP A 202 7.84 0.75 10.12
C ASP A 202 7.53 0.45 8.65
N PHE A 203 6.79 -0.61 8.33
CA PHE A 203 6.37 -0.92 6.95
C PHE A 203 5.40 0.12 6.40
N VAL A 204 4.46 0.56 7.25
CA VAL A 204 3.48 1.57 6.88
C VAL A 204 4.15 2.91 6.63
N LEU A 205 5.06 3.33 7.53
CA LEU A 205 5.80 4.58 7.39
C LEU A 205 6.74 4.53 6.19
N ALA A 206 7.56 3.48 6.04
CA ALA A 206 8.52 3.38 4.95
C ALA A 206 7.86 3.49 3.57
N TYR A 207 6.72 2.82 3.36
CA TYR A 207 5.94 2.97 2.13
C TYR A 207 5.42 4.41 1.92
N THR A 208 4.91 5.04 2.98
CA THR A 208 4.40 6.42 2.89
C THR A 208 5.50 7.41 2.58
N LEU A 209 6.69 7.21 3.17
CA LEU A 209 7.87 8.02 2.87
C LEU A 209 8.36 7.81 1.43
N ASP A 210 8.32 6.60 0.92
CA ASP A 210 8.66 6.34 -0.49
C ASP A 210 7.71 7.08 -1.43
N TRP A 211 6.41 7.11 -1.13
CA TRP A 211 5.45 7.92 -1.87
C TRP A 211 5.74 9.42 -1.76
N GLY A 212 6.04 9.92 -0.55
CA GLY A 212 6.45 11.31 -0.35
C GLY A 212 7.73 11.69 -1.08
N ASN A 213 8.69 10.75 -1.17
CA ASN A 213 9.92 10.90 -1.93
C ASN A 213 9.67 10.98 -3.45
N GLU A 214 8.83 10.10 -3.99
CA GLU A 214 8.41 10.15 -5.40
C GLU A 214 7.67 11.47 -5.75
N ALA A 215 6.96 12.04 -4.77
CA ALA A 215 6.33 13.34 -4.91
C ALA A 215 7.30 14.54 -4.71
N GLY A 216 8.58 14.30 -4.41
CA GLY A 216 9.60 15.35 -4.21
C GLY A 216 9.41 16.16 -2.91
N LEU A 217 8.80 15.59 -1.88
CA LEU A 217 8.40 16.31 -0.67
C LEU A 217 9.32 16.10 0.55
N LEU A 218 10.31 15.18 0.48
CA LEU A 218 11.18 14.82 1.60
C LEU A 218 12.54 15.51 1.63
N GLY A 219 12.82 16.44 0.72
CA GLY A 219 14.16 17.06 0.59
C GLY A 219 14.69 17.76 1.85
N HIS A 220 13.83 18.07 2.82
CA HIS A 220 14.20 18.68 4.10
C HIS A 220 14.19 17.70 5.29
N CYS A 221 14.04 16.40 5.03
CA CYS A 221 13.93 15.35 6.04
C CYS A 221 15.02 14.27 5.82
N PRO A 222 16.31 14.60 6.05
CA PRO A 222 17.41 13.68 5.77
C PRO A 222 17.36 12.40 6.60
N LYS A 223 16.88 12.49 7.85
CA LYS A 223 16.72 11.31 8.72
C LYS A 223 15.65 10.35 8.20
N LEU A 224 14.52 10.89 7.73
CA LEU A 224 13.45 10.08 7.14
C LEU A 224 13.89 9.45 5.82
N LEU A 225 14.67 10.16 4.98
CA LEU A 225 15.23 9.59 3.77
C LEU A 225 16.17 8.43 4.08
N ALA A 226 17.13 8.62 5.02
CA ALA A 226 18.04 7.57 5.43
C ALA A 226 17.31 6.37 6.05
N TYR A 227 16.30 6.61 6.89
CA TYR A 227 15.47 5.57 7.49
C TYR A 227 14.71 4.79 6.42
N MET A 228 14.06 5.46 5.49
CA MET A 228 13.34 4.82 4.38
C MET A 228 14.29 3.92 3.56
N GLU A 229 15.47 4.42 3.20
CA GLU A 229 16.45 3.64 2.45
C GLU A 229 16.90 2.39 3.23
N GLU A 230 17.13 2.51 4.55
CA GLU A 230 17.51 1.40 5.39
C GLU A 230 16.39 0.36 5.49
N MET A 231 15.15 0.80 5.60
CA MET A 231 14.00 -0.11 5.59
C MET A 231 13.91 -0.91 4.28
N TYR A 232 14.13 -0.27 3.13
CA TYR A 232 14.11 -0.95 1.83
C TYR A 232 15.36 -1.80 1.53
N ARG A 233 16.41 -1.76 2.37
CA ARG A 233 17.55 -2.71 2.31
C ARG A 233 17.26 -4.03 3.04
N ARG A 234 16.15 -4.14 3.77
CA ARG A 234 15.80 -5.38 4.46
C ARG A 234 15.62 -6.53 3.45
N PRO A 235 16.00 -7.78 3.80
CA PRO A 235 15.93 -8.92 2.86
C PRO A 235 14.55 -9.19 2.28
N HIS A 236 13.50 -8.88 3.03
CA HIS A 236 12.11 -9.11 2.65
C HIS A 236 11.38 -7.84 2.18
N ALA A 237 12.12 -6.75 1.96
CA ALA A 237 11.52 -5.53 1.45
C ALA A 237 11.00 -5.73 0.01
N PRO A 238 9.76 -5.32 -0.29
CA PRO A 238 9.22 -5.32 -1.65
C PRO A 238 9.91 -4.23 -2.48
N PRO A 239 9.76 -4.26 -3.82
CA PRO A 239 10.24 -3.18 -4.69
C PRO A 239 9.67 -1.82 -4.28
N ARG A 240 10.47 -0.78 -4.38
CA ARG A 240 10.03 0.62 -4.20
C ARG A 240 9.01 1.01 -5.27
N ILE A 241 8.22 2.04 -5.00
CA ILE A 241 7.13 2.53 -5.86
C ILE A 241 7.61 2.74 -7.30
N ALA A 242 8.73 3.44 -7.51
CA ALA A 242 9.26 3.69 -8.85
C ALA A 242 9.64 2.40 -9.60
N ALA A 243 10.19 1.40 -8.91
CA ALA A 243 10.54 0.12 -9.50
C ALA A 243 9.29 -0.70 -9.84
N ALA A 244 8.31 -0.73 -8.94
CA ALA A 244 7.04 -1.41 -9.13
C ALA A 244 6.22 -0.81 -10.30
N LEU A 245 6.21 0.53 -10.44
CA LEU A 245 5.59 1.21 -11.59
C LEU A 245 6.21 0.78 -12.91
N ARG A 246 7.54 0.74 -13.00
CA ARG A 246 8.22 0.29 -14.24
C ARG A 246 7.84 -1.14 -14.61
N SER A 247 7.68 -2.03 -13.64
CA SER A 247 7.30 -3.43 -13.87
C SER A 247 5.86 -3.58 -14.37
N VAL A 248 4.95 -2.67 -14.01
CA VAL A 248 3.55 -2.72 -14.45
C VAL A 248 3.38 -2.09 -15.83
N MET A 249 4.29 -1.17 -16.24
CA MET A 249 4.25 -0.47 -17.52
C MET A 249 5.06 -1.17 -18.64
N ALA A 250 5.87 -2.18 -18.29
CA ALA A 250 6.64 -2.99 -19.22
C ALA A 250 5.81 -4.14 -19.79
#